data_164be8036d9d47004100ba6a35b486cc
#
_entry.id   164be8036d9d47004100ba6a35b486cc
#
_cell.length_a   1.000
_cell.length_b   1.000
_cell.length_c   1.000
_cell.angle_alpha   90.00
_cell.angle_beta   90.00
_cell.angle_gamma   90.00
#
_symmetry.space_group_name_H-M   'P 1'
#
loop_
_entity.id
_entity.type
_entity.pdbx_description
1 polymer ?
#
loop_
_entity_poly.entity_id
_entity_poly.type
_entity_poly.pdbx_seq_one_letter_code
_entity_poly.pdbx_strand_id
1 'polypeptide(L)'
;LEISIEVDEGNSAKIKKISIIGNETFNDEELLDSFELSEGSFFSFLSSNNQYSREKLVGDLETLESYYRDRGYLKFSIESSQISLSRDKKSIFITYNVNEGDKYTIDNVDVMGEIPFDEEVYIDIVNSLKDQIYSQAQITSIEEFFINVLGNRGYAFAEVSGDTEIIDDSNKVNLTFTVVPGSKTYTRKIIFTGNNVTQDYVLRREMRQFEGAWTSDNSIEAGKVRLERLGYFKEVNVETIPVVGTEDQIDIVYSVEEETTGSVGGNIGYSDFGLMLGFNLQEQNFLGTGNTVGIGINKNIYSEMYNLSFMNPYATKDGVSLGYNVYFRETDYGEFNVANYLTNSNGLGAQFGYPTSDITRLGFNLTYDKTDIDVGTLPALEIYDFVSAEGNIFETLSAQFTWQRVTLNRGLFPTAGSSTVISLSTTVPGSDLSYYRSSICLLYTSPSPRDLSTS
;
A
#
# COMPACT_ATOMS: atom_id res chain seq x y z
N LEU A 1 -46.62 -1.10 -18.31
CA LEU A 1 -46.10 -0.16 -19.32
C LEU A 1 -44.58 -0.32 -19.29
N GLU A 2 -44.05 -0.95 -20.30
CA GLU A 2 -42.59 -1.07 -20.49
C GLU A 2 -42.20 0.08 -21.43
N ILE A 3 -41.34 0.98 -20.96
CA ILE A 3 -40.84 2.11 -21.76
C ILE A 3 -39.41 1.72 -22.17
N SER A 4 -39.22 1.39 -23.45
CA SER A 4 -37.90 1.23 -24.02
C SER A 4 -37.48 2.56 -24.65
N ILE A 5 -36.32 3.07 -24.26
CA ILE A 5 -35.70 4.24 -24.87
C ILE A 5 -34.55 3.72 -25.75
N GLU A 6 -34.69 3.89 -27.04
CA GLU A 6 -33.66 3.58 -28.01
C GLU A 6 -32.79 4.84 -28.18
N VAL A 7 -31.52 4.76 -27.77
CA VAL A 7 -30.57 5.87 -27.86
C VAL A 7 -29.56 5.55 -28.96
N ASP A 8 -29.52 6.38 -30.00
CA ASP A 8 -28.44 6.36 -30.99
C ASP A 8 -27.36 7.36 -30.54
N GLU A 9 -26.27 6.86 -30.00
CA GLU A 9 -25.15 7.69 -29.50
C GLU A 9 -24.33 8.34 -30.62
N GLY A 10 -24.55 7.94 -31.89
CA GLY A 10 -23.81 8.44 -33.03
C GLY A 10 -22.29 8.15 -32.96
N ASN A 11 -21.52 8.78 -33.85
CA ASN A 11 -20.06 8.69 -33.80
C ASN A 11 -19.50 9.73 -32.85
N SER A 12 -18.74 9.31 -31.83
CA SER A 12 -18.05 10.22 -30.93
C SER A 12 -17.00 11.05 -31.68
N ALA A 13 -17.07 12.38 -31.56
CA ALA A 13 -16.05 13.27 -32.10
C ALA A 13 -14.78 13.22 -31.26
N LYS A 14 -13.63 13.23 -31.91
CA LYS A 14 -12.31 13.14 -31.24
C LYS A 14 -11.63 14.49 -31.19
N ILE A 15 -10.90 14.75 -30.12
CA ILE A 15 -10.07 15.94 -29.99
C ILE A 15 -8.93 15.83 -31.00
N LYS A 16 -8.86 16.82 -31.87
CA LYS A 16 -7.83 16.90 -32.92
C LYS A 16 -6.74 17.90 -32.55
N LYS A 17 -7.10 18.99 -31.86
CA LYS A 17 -6.15 20.01 -31.44
C LYS A 17 -6.65 20.72 -30.19
N ILE A 18 -5.72 20.95 -29.27
CA ILE A 18 -5.87 21.84 -28.11
C ILE A 18 -4.87 22.99 -28.32
N SER A 19 -5.30 24.23 -28.18
CA SER A 19 -4.45 25.40 -28.35
C SER A 19 -4.63 26.34 -27.16
N ILE A 20 -3.55 26.89 -26.67
CA ILE A 20 -3.55 27.92 -25.62
C ILE A 20 -3.09 29.21 -26.27
N ILE A 21 -3.77 30.31 -26.01
CA ILE A 21 -3.48 31.64 -26.57
C ILE A 21 -3.28 32.62 -25.42
N GLY A 22 -2.17 33.36 -25.44
CA GLY A 22 -1.81 34.31 -24.38
C GLY A 22 -0.76 33.73 -23.39
N ASN A 23 -0.30 32.51 -23.61
CA ASN A 23 0.81 31.88 -22.90
C ASN A 23 2.14 32.35 -23.50
N GLU A 24 2.74 33.38 -22.92
CA GLU A 24 4.04 33.92 -23.36
C GLU A 24 5.23 33.26 -22.62
N THR A 25 5.02 32.80 -21.39
CA THR A 25 6.08 32.28 -20.52
C THR A 25 6.33 30.79 -20.72
N PHE A 26 5.27 30.00 -20.89
CA PHE A 26 5.34 28.55 -21.04
C PHE A 26 4.84 28.12 -22.40
N ASN A 27 5.43 27.09 -22.98
CA ASN A 27 4.99 26.59 -24.28
C ASN A 27 3.80 25.62 -24.15
N ASP A 28 3.04 25.46 -25.25
CA ASP A 28 1.85 24.59 -25.26
C ASP A 28 2.17 23.15 -24.86
N GLU A 29 3.31 22.60 -25.29
CA GLU A 29 3.70 21.22 -25.03
C GLU A 29 3.85 20.96 -23.53
N GLU A 30 4.50 21.89 -22.82
CA GLU A 30 4.70 21.83 -21.37
C GLU A 30 3.38 21.92 -20.59
N LEU A 31 2.48 22.81 -21.02
CA LEU A 31 1.19 23.00 -20.37
C LEU A 31 0.24 21.81 -20.61
N LEU A 32 0.24 21.28 -21.84
CA LEU A 32 -0.64 20.18 -22.23
C LEU A 32 -0.19 18.81 -21.69
N ASP A 33 1.07 18.66 -21.28
CA ASP A 33 1.59 17.40 -20.72
C ASP A 33 0.87 16.98 -19.43
N SER A 34 0.34 17.93 -18.68
CA SER A 34 -0.41 17.71 -17.43
C SER A 34 -1.92 17.51 -17.62
N PHE A 35 -2.45 17.61 -18.86
CA PHE A 35 -3.88 17.52 -19.13
C PHE A 35 -4.36 16.07 -19.25
N GLU A 36 -5.58 15.82 -18.80
CA GLU A 36 -6.27 14.55 -19.07
C GLU A 36 -6.74 14.43 -20.52
N LEU A 37 -7.18 15.55 -21.11
CA LEU A 37 -7.55 15.61 -22.52
C LEU A 37 -6.29 15.71 -23.37
N SER A 38 -6.19 14.85 -24.38
CA SER A 38 -5.02 14.82 -25.26
C SER A 38 -5.42 14.84 -26.73
N GLU A 39 -4.53 15.37 -27.56
CA GLU A 39 -4.64 15.27 -29.01
C GLU A 39 -4.51 13.81 -29.46
N GLY A 40 -5.26 13.42 -30.47
CA GLY A 40 -5.21 12.06 -31.02
C GLY A 40 -3.83 11.67 -31.55
N SER A 41 -3.10 10.81 -30.85
CA SER A 41 -1.85 10.18 -31.28
C SER A 41 -2.11 8.89 -32.05
N PHE A 42 -1.10 8.41 -32.80
CA PHE A 42 -1.19 7.14 -33.54
C PHE A 42 -1.53 5.93 -32.66
N PHE A 43 -1.22 5.98 -31.35
CA PHE A 43 -1.54 4.95 -30.36
C PHE A 43 -2.81 5.21 -29.53
N SER A 44 -3.58 6.26 -29.83
CA SER A 44 -4.78 6.66 -29.07
C SER A 44 -5.95 5.68 -29.17
N PHE A 45 -5.82 4.58 -29.91
CA PHE A 45 -6.83 3.51 -29.93
C PHE A 45 -6.86 2.69 -28.63
N LEU A 46 -5.85 2.82 -27.76
CA LEU A 46 -5.76 2.14 -26.46
C LEU A 46 -6.17 3.04 -25.29
N SER A 47 -6.40 4.34 -25.50
CA SER A 47 -6.81 5.29 -24.45
C SER A 47 -8.05 6.07 -24.87
N SER A 48 -8.93 6.42 -23.94
CA SER A 48 -10.10 7.28 -24.14
C SER A 48 -9.83 8.77 -23.94
N ASN A 49 -8.56 9.18 -23.81
CA ASN A 49 -8.19 10.55 -23.47
C ASN A 49 -8.41 11.54 -24.64
N ASN A 50 -8.59 11.04 -25.85
CA ASN A 50 -8.94 11.85 -27.02
C ASN A 50 -10.46 12.04 -27.21
N GLN A 51 -11.28 11.56 -26.29
CA GLN A 51 -12.74 11.80 -26.29
C GLN A 51 -13.02 13.01 -25.40
N TYR A 52 -13.83 13.93 -25.94
CA TYR A 52 -14.27 15.09 -25.17
C TYR A 52 -15.18 14.69 -24.01
N SER A 53 -14.83 15.12 -22.80
CA SER A 53 -15.68 15.11 -21.63
C SER A 53 -15.68 16.50 -21.00
N ARG A 54 -16.84 16.97 -20.56
CA ARG A 54 -16.95 18.26 -19.86
C ARG A 54 -16.22 18.22 -18.52
N GLU A 55 -16.26 17.11 -17.82
CA GLU A 55 -15.59 16.92 -16.53
C GLU A 55 -14.07 17.02 -16.70
N LYS A 56 -13.51 16.31 -17.68
CA LYS A 56 -12.09 16.41 -18.00
C LYS A 56 -11.67 17.83 -18.41
N LEU A 57 -12.53 18.53 -19.19
CA LEU A 57 -12.28 19.92 -19.57
C LEU A 57 -12.16 20.82 -18.33
N VAL A 58 -13.07 20.68 -17.36
CA VAL A 58 -13.02 21.46 -16.10
C VAL A 58 -11.77 21.12 -15.32
N GLY A 59 -11.43 19.83 -15.19
CA GLY A 59 -10.20 19.39 -14.53
C GLY A 59 -8.94 19.95 -15.19
N ASP A 60 -8.88 19.98 -16.52
CA ASP A 60 -7.75 20.57 -17.26
C ASP A 60 -7.64 22.09 -17.05
N LEU A 61 -8.78 22.81 -16.95
CA LEU A 61 -8.78 24.24 -16.62
C LEU A 61 -8.24 24.50 -15.21
N GLU A 62 -8.66 23.71 -14.24
CA GLU A 62 -8.16 23.79 -12.85
C GLU A 62 -6.67 23.43 -12.78
N THR A 63 -6.23 22.42 -13.54
CA THR A 63 -4.82 22.04 -13.66
C THR A 63 -3.98 23.18 -14.24
N LEU A 64 -4.47 23.83 -15.29
CA LEU A 64 -3.79 24.97 -15.91
C LEU A 64 -3.69 26.16 -14.94
N GLU A 65 -4.76 26.46 -14.21
CA GLU A 65 -4.77 27.53 -13.20
C GLU A 65 -3.78 27.24 -12.08
N SER A 66 -3.77 26.00 -11.55
CA SER A 66 -2.83 25.56 -10.52
C SER A 66 -1.40 25.61 -11.00
N TYR A 67 -1.13 25.19 -12.25
CA TYR A 67 0.21 25.21 -12.85
C TYR A 67 0.83 26.62 -12.83
N TYR A 68 0.06 27.64 -13.21
CA TYR A 68 0.51 29.03 -13.21
C TYR A 68 0.63 29.59 -11.79
N ARG A 69 -0.35 29.35 -10.93
CA ARG A 69 -0.33 29.83 -9.54
C ARG A 69 0.82 29.24 -8.73
N ASP A 70 1.22 28.01 -9.00
CA ASP A 70 2.37 27.38 -8.35
C ASP A 70 3.72 27.94 -8.79
N ARG A 71 3.73 28.71 -9.90
CA ARG A 71 4.93 29.32 -10.46
C ARG A 71 4.99 30.84 -10.31
N GLY A 72 4.09 31.39 -9.49
CA GLY A 72 4.09 32.79 -9.10
C GLY A 72 3.06 33.67 -9.80
N TYR A 73 2.27 33.13 -10.70
CA TYR A 73 1.29 33.91 -11.48
C TYR A 73 -0.06 33.98 -10.75
N LEU A 74 -0.06 34.69 -9.61
CA LEU A 74 -1.24 34.79 -8.74
C LEU A 74 -2.49 35.33 -9.44
N LYS A 75 -2.32 36.27 -10.39
CA LYS A 75 -3.41 36.89 -11.15
C LYS A 75 -3.70 36.16 -12.47
N PHE A 76 -3.16 34.96 -12.66
CA PHE A 76 -3.50 34.15 -13.82
C PHE A 76 -5.01 33.97 -13.92
N SER A 77 -5.54 34.12 -15.13
CA SER A 77 -6.95 33.93 -15.40
C SER A 77 -7.20 33.33 -16.78
N ILE A 78 -8.21 32.50 -16.88
CA ILE A 78 -8.70 31.95 -18.14
C ILE A 78 -9.86 32.84 -18.62
N GLU A 79 -9.60 33.64 -19.63
CA GLU A 79 -10.57 34.62 -20.16
C GLU A 79 -11.72 33.93 -20.89
N SER A 80 -11.41 32.84 -21.61
CA SER A 80 -12.43 32.04 -22.29
C SER A 80 -11.92 30.66 -22.69
N SER A 81 -12.85 29.68 -22.72
CA SER A 81 -12.64 28.38 -23.34
C SER A 81 -13.60 28.20 -24.51
N GLN A 82 -13.09 27.95 -25.71
CA GLN A 82 -13.89 27.78 -26.91
C GLN A 82 -13.75 26.38 -27.44
N ILE A 83 -14.90 25.72 -27.68
CA ILE A 83 -14.98 24.38 -28.23
C ILE A 83 -15.66 24.48 -29.60
N SER A 84 -14.98 24.04 -30.64
CA SER A 84 -15.55 24.02 -31.98
C SER A 84 -15.54 22.60 -32.57
N LEU A 85 -16.64 22.26 -33.23
CA LEU A 85 -16.83 21.00 -33.91
C LEU A 85 -16.64 21.19 -35.41
N SER A 86 -15.87 20.32 -36.05
CA SER A 86 -15.69 20.31 -37.51
C SER A 86 -17.03 20.10 -38.24
N ARG A 87 -17.10 20.52 -39.51
CA ARG A 87 -18.31 20.39 -40.35
C ARG A 87 -18.77 18.94 -40.51
N ASP A 88 -17.84 18.01 -40.54
CA ASP A 88 -18.11 16.56 -40.62
C ASP A 88 -18.44 15.90 -39.27
N LYS A 89 -18.48 16.69 -38.19
CA LYS A 89 -18.79 16.26 -36.81
C LYS A 89 -17.85 15.19 -36.25
N LYS A 90 -16.63 15.04 -36.79
CA LYS A 90 -15.66 14.02 -36.37
C LYS A 90 -14.51 14.56 -35.53
N SER A 91 -14.26 15.85 -35.58
CA SER A 91 -13.11 16.49 -34.92
C SER A 91 -13.53 17.65 -34.04
N ILE A 92 -12.99 17.69 -32.83
CA ILE A 92 -13.13 18.76 -31.86
C ILE A 92 -11.84 19.55 -31.79
N PHE A 93 -11.97 20.86 -31.73
CA PHE A 93 -10.88 21.81 -31.48
C PHE A 93 -11.21 22.59 -30.21
N ILE A 94 -10.26 22.65 -29.29
CA ILE A 94 -10.38 23.37 -28.03
C ILE A 94 -9.37 24.50 -28.03
N THR A 95 -9.80 25.71 -27.68
CA THR A 95 -8.94 26.88 -27.56
C THR A 95 -9.18 27.54 -26.22
N TYR A 96 -8.11 27.69 -25.43
CA TYR A 96 -8.09 28.45 -24.20
C TYR A 96 -7.44 29.80 -24.43
N ASN A 97 -8.13 30.87 -24.06
CA ASN A 97 -7.52 32.22 -24.04
C ASN A 97 -7.18 32.52 -22.57
N VAL A 98 -5.92 32.77 -22.31
CA VAL A 98 -5.41 33.01 -20.98
C VAL A 98 -4.76 34.36 -20.84
N ASN A 99 -4.73 34.89 -19.63
CA ASN A 99 -3.95 36.06 -19.25
C ASN A 99 -3.02 35.63 -18.10
N GLU A 100 -1.72 35.59 -18.32
CA GLU A 100 -0.74 35.14 -17.34
C GLU A 100 -0.64 36.07 -16.13
N GLY A 101 -0.76 37.38 -16.37
CA GLY A 101 -0.48 38.39 -15.35
C GLY A 101 1.00 38.48 -14.98
N ASP A 102 1.30 39.17 -13.89
CA ASP A 102 2.67 39.32 -13.38
C ASP A 102 3.07 38.17 -12.46
N LYS A 103 4.38 37.95 -12.36
CA LYS A 103 4.98 36.96 -11.45
C LYS A 103 5.24 37.60 -10.09
N TYR A 104 4.74 36.99 -9.02
CA TYR A 104 4.82 37.46 -7.65
C TYR A 104 5.84 36.69 -6.81
N THR A 105 6.45 37.40 -5.85
CA THR A 105 7.33 36.83 -4.79
C THR A 105 6.77 37.16 -3.42
N ILE A 106 7.08 36.35 -2.45
CA ILE A 106 6.63 36.51 -1.05
C ILE A 106 7.57 37.49 -0.33
N ASP A 107 7.03 38.58 0.22
CA ASP A 107 7.80 39.59 0.96
C ASP A 107 7.84 39.27 2.45
N ASN A 108 6.68 39.03 3.06
CA ASN A 108 6.58 38.70 4.47
C ASN A 108 5.60 37.54 4.69
N VAL A 109 5.82 36.81 5.78
CA VAL A 109 4.93 35.71 6.20
C VAL A 109 4.66 35.87 7.69
N ASP A 110 3.39 35.98 8.05
CA ASP A 110 2.92 36.09 9.40
C ASP A 110 2.02 34.90 9.77
N VAL A 111 2.04 34.51 11.05
CA VAL A 111 1.13 33.50 11.60
C VAL A 111 0.33 34.13 12.71
N MET A 112 -1.00 34.06 12.61
CA MET A 112 -1.94 34.68 13.55
C MET A 112 -2.90 33.63 14.13
N GLY A 113 -3.52 33.95 15.25
CA GLY A 113 -4.51 33.10 15.92
C GLY A 113 -3.98 32.42 17.15
N GLU A 114 -4.67 31.38 17.60
CA GLU A 114 -4.31 30.62 18.78
C GLU A 114 -3.50 29.38 18.39
N ILE A 115 -2.22 29.35 18.75
CA ILE A 115 -1.30 28.26 18.39
C ILE A 115 -0.92 27.50 19.65
N PRO A 116 -1.52 26.32 19.93
CA PRO A 116 -1.32 25.56 21.16
C PRO A 116 -0.04 24.68 21.13
N PHE A 117 1.03 25.17 20.49
CA PHE A 117 2.34 24.50 20.45
C PHE A 117 3.47 25.51 20.21
N ASP A 118 4.71 25.09 20.46
CA ASP A 118 5.88 25.95 20.43
C ASP A 118 6.19 26.46 19.01
N GLU A 119 6.61 27.72 18.90
CA GLU A 119 6.94 28.40 17.66
C GLU A 119 8.07 27.68 16.91
N GLU A 120 9.01 27.04 17.63
CA GLU A 120 10.11 26.27 17.06
C GLU A 120 9.63 25.16 16.09
N VAL A 121 8.37 24.70 16.23
CA VAL A 121 7.81 23.63 15.38
C VAL A 121 7.54 24.11 13.95
N TYR A 122 7.24 25.40 13.76
CA TYR A 122 6.81 25.93 12.47
C TYR A 122 7.63 27.09 11.94
N ILE A 123 8.39 27.79 12.79
CA ILE A 123 9.05 29.07 12.43
C ILE A 123 10.02 28.91 11.24
N ASP A 124 10.79 27.82 11.21
CA ASP A 124 11.75 27.57 10.12
C ASP A 124 11.03 27.30 8.79
N ILE A 125 9.88 26.60 8.85
CA ILE A 125 9.08 26.28 7.65
C ILE A 125 8.47 27.59 7.10
N VAL A 126 7.89 28.40 7.96
CA VAL A 126 7.27 29.67 7.59
C VAL A 126 8.32 30.66 7.04
N ASN A 127 9.45 30.78 7.72
CA ASN A 127 10.55 31.65 7.27
C ASN A 127 11.17 31.20 5.93
N SER A 128 11.10 29.91 5.61
CA SER A 128 11.62 29.40 4.33
C SER A 128 10.87 29.91 3.11
N LEU A 129 9.63 30.39 3.28
CA LEU A 129 8.83 31.00 2.21
C LEU A 129 9.26 32.40 1.84
N LYS A 130 9.91 33.12 2.74
CA LYS A 130 10.29 34.52 2.49
C LYS A 130 11.26 34.62 1.31
N ASP A 131 11.03 35.63 0.47
CA ASP A 131 11.76 35.88 -0.77
C ASP A 131 11.65 34.77 -1.84
N GLN A 132 10.77 33.76 -1.60
CA GLN A 132 10.49 32.73 -2.61
C GLN A 132 9.44 33.21 -3.61
N ILE A 133 9.40 32.52 -4.75
CA ILE A 133 8.32 32.69 -5.73
C ILE A 133 7.03 32.22 -5.06
N TYR A 134 5.95 32.98 -5.23
CA TYR A 134 4.62 32.56 -4.77
C TYR A 134 4.26 31.19 -5.37
N SER A 135 3.74 30.29 -4.53
CA SER A 135 3.23 28.98 -4.95
C SER A 135 2.02 28.62 -4.10
N GLN A 136 0.89 28.42 -4.75
CA GLN A 136 -0.35 27.99 -4.06
C GLN A 136 -0.17 26.62 -3.40
N ALA A 137 0.50 25.68 -4.07
CA ALA A 137 0.77 24.35 -3.53
C ALA A 137 1.62 24.41 -2.25
N GLN A 138 2.60 25.31 -2.15
CA GLN A 138 3.39 25.48 -0.93
C GLN A 138 2.54 26.05 0.21
N ILE A 139 1.65 26.99 -0.06
CA ILE A 139 0.73 27.55 0.95
C ILE A 139 -0.18 26.45 1.47
N THR A 140 -0.83 25.69 0.59
CA THR A 140 -1.70 24.57 0.96
C THR A 140 -0.93 23.50 1.75
N SER A 141 0.32 23.20 1.39
CA SER A 141 1.16 22.26 2.14
C SER A 141 1.46 22.73 3.57
N ILE A 142 1.58 24.03 3.78
CA ILE A 142 1.77 24.60 5.12
C ILE A 142 0.46 24.63 5.91
N GLU A 143 -0.67 24.94 5.28
CA GLU A 143 -1.99 24.79 5.89
C GLU A 143 -2.21 23.35 6.38
N GLU A 144 -1.96 22.37 5.53
CA GLU A 144 -2.03 20.94 5.87
C GLU A 144 -1.05 20.56 6.99
N PHE A 145 0.16 21.11 6.98
CA PHE A 145 1.12 20.90 8.07
C PHE A 145 0.56 21.35 9.43
N PHE A 146 0.00 22.57 9.52
CA PHE A 146 -0.61 23.07 10.73
C PHE A 146 -1.81 22.21 11.16
N ILE A 147 -2.70 21.86 10.22
CA ILE A 147 -3.86 21.01 10.47
C ILE A 147 -3.40 19.65 11.03
N ASN A 148 -2.40 19.02 10.41
CA ASN A 148 -1.85 17.74 10.85
C ASN A 148 -1.22 17.83 12.26
N VAL A 149 -0.46 18.89 12.54
CA VAL A 149 0.15 19.10 13.86
C VAL A 149 -0.93 19.29 14.93
N LEU A 150 -1.99 20.04 14.64
CA LEU A 150 -3.13 20.27 15.51
C LEU A 150 -3.97 19.00 15.71
N GLY A 151 -4.32 18.31 14.63
CA GLY A 151 -5.07 17.06 14.66
C GLY A 151 -4.38 15.98 15.49
N ASN A 152 -3.05 15.88 15.41
CA ASN A 152 -2.28 14.98 16.26
C ASN A 152 -2.20 15.38 17.75
N ARG A 153 -2.59 16.60 18.08
CA ARG A 153 -2.68 17.10 19.47
C ARG A 153 -4.10 17.12 20.03
N GLY A 154 -5.06 16.60 19.26
CA GLY A 154 -6.45 16.47 19.66
C GLY A 154 -7.38 17.54 19.11
N TYR A 155 -6.95 18.41 18.23
CA TYR A 155 -7.78 19.44 17.61
C TYR A 155 -8.30 18.96 16.25
N ALA A 156 -9.27 18.04 16.28
CA ALA A 156 -9.78 17.36 15.07
C ALA A 156 -10.52 18.29 14.09
N PHE A 157 -10.92 19.45 14.52
CA PHE A 157 -11.65 20.44 13.71
C PHE A 157 -10.88 21.76 13.60
N ALA A 158 -9.55 21.67 13.59
CA ALA A 158 -8.72 22.85 13.37
C ALA A 158 -8.89 23.37 11.94
N GLU A 159 -9.05 24.68 11.83
CA GLU A 159 -9.10 25.38 10.55
C GLU A 159 -7.86 26.24 10.42
N VAL A 160 -7.23 26.18 9.25
CA VAL A 160 -6.07 27.02 8.90
C VAL A 160 -6.29 27.58 7.52
N SER A 161 -6.12 28.87 7.35
CA SER A 161 -6.20 29.56 6.05
C SER A 161 -4.96 30.41 5.82
N GLY A 162 -4.41 30.33 4.60
CA GLY A 162 -3.31 31.17 4.13
C GLY A 162 -3.82 32.30 3.24
N ASP A 163 -3.98 33.48 3.84
CA ASP A 163 -4.48 34.66 3.13
C ASP A 163 -3.33 35.42 2.46
N THR A 164 -3.51 35.79 1.19
CA THR A 164 -2.52 36.48 0.38
C THR A 164 -2.94 37.93 0.14
N GLU A 165 -2.12 38.88 0.58
CA GLU A 165 -2.32 40.30 0.31
C GLU A 165 -1.28 40.81 -0.69
N ILE A 166 -1.75 41.37 -1.81
CA ILE A 166 -0.89 41.93 -2.84
C ILE A 166 -0.41 43.30 -2.41
N ILE A 167 0.91 43.54 -2.45
CA ILE A 167 1.50 44.85 -2.23
C ILE A 167 1.49 45.60 -3.57
N ASP A 168 0.69 46.65 -3.61
CA ASP A 168 0.55 47.46 -4.82
C ASP A 168 1.90 47.97 -5.36
N ASP A 169 2.07 48.00 -6.69
CA ASP A 169 3.24 48.45 -7.41
C ASP A 169 4.57 47.69 -7.21
N SER A 170 4.57 46.49 -6.58
CA SER A 170 5.83 45.82 -6.24
C SER A 170 5.98 44.40 -6.73
N ASN A 171 4.97 43.78 -7.33
CA ASN A 171 4.93 42.33 -7.65
C ASN A 171 5.31 41.45 -6.47
N LYS A 172 4.94 41.89 -5.27
CA LYS A 172 5.17 41.19 -4.01
C LYS A 172 3.86 40.93 -3.28
N VAL A 173 3.87 39.89 -2.43
CA VAL A 173 2.72 39.53 -1.62
C VAL A 173 3.14 39.30 -0.18
N ASN A 174 2.26 39.67 0.75
CA ASN A 174 2.33 39.23 2.14
C ASN A 174 1.42 38.02 2.33
N LEU A 175 1.89 37.02 3.08
CA LEU A 175 1.11 35.86 3.47
C LEU A 175 0.77 35.95 4.96
N THR A 176 -0.47 35.62 5.31
CA THR A 176 -0.90 35.52 6.70
C THR A 176 -1.59 34.17 6.91
N PHE A 177 -0.98 33.30 7.69
CA PHE A 177 -1.61 32.06 8.11
C PHE A 177 -2.46 32.31 9.35
N THR A 178 -3.78 32.18 9.23
CA THR A 178 -4.71 32.29 10.35
C THR A 178 -5.04 30.92 10.90
N VAL A 179 -4.70 30.66 12.15
CA VAL A 179 -4.88 29.37 12.83
C VAL A 179 -6.01 29.44 13.83
N VAL A 180 -7.03 28.60 13.65
CA VAL A 180 -8.17 28.45 14.56
C VAL A 180 -8.25 26.99 15.01
N PRO A 181 -7.66 26.63 16.16
CA PRO A 181 -7.57 25.23 16.61
C PRO A 181 -8.92 24.62 16.98
N GLY A 182 -9.88 25.43 17.39
CA GLY A 182 -11.16 24.93 17.93
C GLY A 182 -10.99 24.25 19.29
N SER A 183 -11.99 23.42 19.65
CA SER A 183 -11.96 22.67 20.90
C SER A 183 -11.17 21.37 20.76
N LYS A 184 -10.46 21.00 21.84
CA LYS A 184 -9.75 19.72 21.88
C LYS A 184 -10.74 18.57 22.04
N THR A 185 -10.60 17.52 21.25
CA THR A 185 -11.59 16.45 21.11
C THR A 185 -11.11 15.10 21.63
N TYR A 186 -12.04 14.34 22.22
CA TYR A 186 -11.86 12.95 22.63
C TYR A 186 -12.58 12.01 21.66
N THR A 187 -11.98 10.89 21.38
CA THR A 187 -12.67 9.78 20.68
C THR A 187 -13.64 9.12 21.66
N ARG A 188 -14.95 9.29 21.43
CA ARG A 188 -15.99 8.63 22.23
C ARG A 188 -16.11 7.16 21.89
N LYS A 189 -16.27 6.84 20.59
CA LYS A 189 -16.44 5.49 20.10
C LYS A 189 -15.74 5.30 18.77
N ILE A 190 -15.31 4.06 18.54
CA ILE A 190 -14.84 3.58 17.24
C ILE A 190 -15.88 2.58 16.74
N ILE A 191 -16.48 2.88 15.59
CA ILE A 191 -17.58 2.14 14.98
C ILE A 191 -17.09 1.53 13.69
N PHE A 192 -17.41 0.26 13.45
CA PHE A 192 -17.12 -0.41 12.18
C PHE A 192 -18.42 -0.71 11.44
N THR A 193 -18.43 -0.51 10.13
CA THR A 193 -19.58 -0.77 9.26
C THR A 193 -19.11 -1.49 7.99
N GLY A 194 -19.98 -2.34 7.43
CA GLY A 194 -19.66 -3.09 6.20
C GLY A 194 -18.96 -4.43 6.43
N ASN A 195 -18.49 -4.72 7.66
CA ASN A 195 -17.88 -5.99 8.03
C ASN A 195 -18.96 -7.05 8.34
N ASN A 196 -19.48 -7.69 7.28
CA ASN A 196 -20.55 -8.68 7.41
C ASN A 196 -20.04 -10.07 7.78
N VAL A 197 -18.83 -10.43 7.34
CA VAL A 197 -18.14 -11.69 7.58
C VAL A 197 -17.08 -11.53 8.67
N THR A 198 -16.26 -10.49 8.55
CA THR A 198 -15.15 -10.23 9.48
C THR A 198 -15.67 -9.75 10.83
N GLN A 199 -15.27 -10.43 11.89
CA GLN A 199 -15.72 -10.10 13.24
C GLN A 199 -15.13 -8.77 13.74
N ASP A 200 -15.91 -7.98 14.48
CA ASP A 200 -15.55 -6.64 14.97
C ASP A 200 -14.18 -6.60 15.69
N TYR A 201 -13.89 -7.62 16.52
CA TYR A 201 -12.62 -7.66 17.23
C TYR A 201 -11.39 -7.76 16.32
N VAL A 202 -11.55 -8.26 15.08
CA VAL A 202 -10.46 -8.36 14.09
C VAL A 202 -10.08 -6.97 13.57
N LEU A 203 -11.08 -6.11 13.34
CA LEU A 203 -10.83 -4.71 12.96
C LEU A 203 -10.30 -3.93 14.17
N ARG A 204 -10.95 -4.08 15.32
CA ARG A 204 -10.65 -3.34 16.54
C ARG A 204 -9.22 -3.53 17.05
N ARG A 205 -8.64 -4.72 16.91
CA ARG A 205 -7.23 -4.99 17.30
C ARG A 205 -6.20 -4.25 16.44
N GLU A 206 -6.59 -3.80 15.24
CA GLU A 206 -5.70 -3.04 14.35
C GLU A 206 -5.68 -1.55 14.69
N MET A 207 -6.60 -1.06 15.49
CA MET A 207 -6.71 0.35 15.82
C MET A 207 -5.53 0.84 16.66
N ARG A 208 -5.08 2.06 16.34
CA ARG A 208 -4.05 2.80 17.08
C ARG A 208 -4.65 3.94 17.88
N GLN A 209 -5.79 4.45 17.45
CA GLN A 209 -6.61 5.36 18.24
C GLN A 209 -7.43 4.55 19.25
N PHE A 210 -7.53 5.03 20.50
CA PHE A 210 -8.31 4.39 21.55
C PHE A 210 -9.51 5.24 21.94
N GLU A 211 -10.61 4.56 22.29
CA GLU A 211 -11.78 5.19 22.87
C GLU A 211 -11.42 5.83 24.22
N GLY A 212 -11.90 7.05 24.49
CA GLY A 212 -11.57 7.84 25.67
C GLY A 212 -10.24 8.58 25.63
N ALA A 213 -9.43 8.39 24.59
CA ALA A 213 -8.18 9.12 24.38
C ALA A 213 -8.40 10.41 23.57
N TRP A 214 -7.45 11.35 23.67
CA TRP A 214 -7.38 12.49 22.75
C TRP A 214 -7.30 11.98 21.31
N THR A 215 -8.01 12.63 20.40
CA THR A 215 -7.99 12.32 18.98
C THR A 215 -6.59 12.56 18.41
N SER A 216 -6.14 11.70 17.52
CA SER A 216 -4.91 11.85 16.78
C SER A 216 -5.12 11.35 15.34
N ASP A 217 -4.99 12.25 14.37
CA ASP A 217 -5.18 11.94 12.96
C ASP A 217 -4.20 10.87 12.48
N ASN A 218 -2.94 10.93 12.93
CA ASN A 218 -1.96 9.88 12.63
C ASN A 218 -2.39 8.50 13.18
N SER A 219 -3.02 8.46 14.36
CA SER A 219 -3.49 7.20 14.96
C SER A 219 -4.72 6.66 14.23
N ILE A 220 -5.59 7.54 13.75
CA ILE A 220 -6.76 7.19 12.94
C ILE A 220 -6.32 6.65 11.59
N GLU A 221 -5.45 7.38 10.88
CA GLU A 221 -4.92 6.97 9.58
C GLU A 221 -4.08 5.69 9.69
N ALA A 222 -3.27 5.55 10.73
CA ALA A 222 -2.55 4.29 10.99
C ALA A 222 -3.50 3.11 11.15
N GLY A 223 -4.66 3.30 11.80
CA GLY A 223 -5.72 2.30 11.88
C GLY A 223 -6.25 1.90 10.50
N LYS A 224 -6.56 2.87 9.65
CA LYS A 224 -7.00 2.66 8.27
C LYS A 224 -5.98 1.86 7.46
N VAL A 225 -4.73 2.33 7.41
CA VAL A 225 -3.64 1.66 6.69
C VAL A 225 -3.43 0.23 7.18
N ARG A 226 -3.61 -0.03 8.48
CA ARG A 226 -3.50 -1.39 9.03
C ARG A 226 -4.65 -2.30 8.58
N LEU A 227 -5.89 -1.78 8.50
CA LEU A 227 -7.02 -2.53 7.93
C LEU A 227 -6.79 -2.84 6.45
N GLU A 228 -6.32 -1.89 5.65
CA GLU A 228 -5.98 -2.09 4.24
C GLU A 228 -4.91 -3.19 4.06
N ARG A 229 -3.91 -3.21 4.92
CA ARG A 229 -2.83 -4.23 4.89
C ARG A 229 -3.28 -5.65 5.24
N LEU A 230 -4.44 -5.82 5.87
CA LEU A 230 -4.98 -7.17 6.12
C LEU A 230 -5.31 -7.92 4.83
N GLY A 231 -5.64 -7.18 3.75
CA GLY A 231 -6.09 -7.78 2.48
C GLY A 231 -7.46 -8.45 2.59
N TYR A 232 -8.29 -8.04 3.55
CA TYR A 232 -9.66 -8.52 3.72
C TYR A 232 -10.69 -7.56 3.13
N PHE A 233 -10.24 -6.35 2.80
CA PHE A 233 -11.09 -5.25 2.38
C PHE A 233 -10.58 -4.67 1.06
N LYS A 234 -11.49 -4.45 0.12
CA LYS A 234 -11.24 -3.80 -1.15
C LYS A 234 -11.09 -2.28 -0.96
N GLU A 235 -11.85 -1.72 -0.01
CA GLU A 235 -11.84 -0.31 0.31
C GLU A 235 -12.04 -0.11 1.81
N VAL A 236 -11.34 0.85 2.39
CA VAL A 236 -11.45 1.26 3.78
C VAL A 236 -11.56 2.78 3.83
N ASN A 237 -12.70 3.29 4.29
CA ASN A 237 -12.93 4.70 4.51
C ASN A 237 -13.04 5.00 6.00
N VAL A 238 -12.58 6.18 6.40
CA VAL A 238 -12.70 6.65 7.79
C VAL A 238 -13.29 8.05 7.82
N GLU A 239 -14.25 8.24 8.71
CA GLU A 239 -14.89 9.52 8.95
C GLU A 239 -14.92 9.83 10.45
N THR A 240 -14.73 11.11 10.78
CA THR A 240 -14.87 11.62 12.14
C THR A 240 -16.17 12.40 12.26
N ILE A 241 -17.05 12.00 13.17
CA ILE A 241 -18.39 12.57 13.32
C ILE A 241 -18.51 13.26 14.68
N PRO A 242 -18.79 14.57 14.72
CA PRO A 242 -19.04 15.26 15.97
C PRO A 242 -20.26 14.69 16.71
N VAL A 243 -20.15 14.54 18.02
CA VAL A 243 -21.24 14.04 18.84
C VAL A 243 -22.19 15.18 19.18
N VAL A 244 -23.45 15.04 18.78
CA VAL A 244 -24.48 16.06 19.02
C VAL A 244 -24.63 16.32 20.53
N GLY A 245 -24.55 17.58 20.93
CA GLY A 245 -24.69 18.03 22.31
C GLY A 245 -23.40 18.03 23.14
N THR A 246 -22.26 17.76 22.50
CA THR A 246 -20.92 17.92 23.09
C THR A 246 -20.04 18.72 22.14
N GLU A 247 -19.09 19.49 22.67
CA GLU A 247 -18.13 20.29 21.89
C GLU A 247 -16.75 19.61 21.79
N ASP A 248 -16.54 18.55 22.60
CA ASP A 248 -15.24 17.92 22.82
C ASP A 248 -15.24 16.40 22.49
N GLN A 249 -16.31 15.86 21.88
CA GLN A 249 -16.40 14.43 21.58
C GLN A 249 -16.66 14.17 20.12
N ILE A 250 -15.96 13.15 19.60
CA ILE A 250 -16.18 12.62 18.25
C ILE A 250 -16.36 11.11 18.27
N ASP A 251 -17.12 10.62 17.32
CA ASP A 251 -17.12 9.20 16.93
C ASP A 251 -16.30 9.01 15.68
N ILE A 252 -15.54 7.91 15.61
CA ILE A 252 -14.77 7.53 14.44
C ILE A 252 -15.49 6.34 13.79
N VAL A 253 -15.84 6.49 12.53
CA VAL A 253 -16.53 5.44 11.75
C VAL A 253 -15.59 4.94 10.66
N TYR A 254 -15.20 3.66 10.77
CA TYR A 254 -14.51 2.95 9.70
C TYR A 254 -15.53 2.18 8.87
N SER A 255 -15.69 2.55 7.61
CA SER A 255 -16.56 1.87 6.64
C SER A 255 -15.69 1.01 5.74
N VAL A 256 -15.97 -0.30 5.69
CA VAL A 256 -15.19 -1.26 4.91
C VAL A 256 -16.04 -1.94 3.85
N GLU A 257 -15.47 -2.21 2.69
CA GLU A 257 -16.02 -3.10 1.67
C GLU A 257 -15.22 -4.40 1.69
N GLU A 258 -15.85 -5.52 2.10
CA GLU A 258 -15.16 -6.80 2.20
C GLU A 258 -14.83 -7.39 0.83
N GLU A 259 -13.66 -8.01 0.73
CA GLU A 259 -13.20 -8.73 -0.45
C GLU A 259 -13.05 -10.23 -0.15
N THR A 260 -13.01 -11.04 -1.20
CA THR A 260 -12.80 -12.48 -1.06
C THR A 260 -11.37 -12.74 -0.60
N THR A 261 -11.22 -13.35 0.60
CA THR A 261 -9.94 -13.68 1.23
C THR A 261 -9.43 -15.08 0.90
N GLY A 262 -10.29 -15.89 0.29
CA GLY A 262 -9.97 -17.23 -0.18
C GLY A 262 -9.25 -17.22 -1.52
N SER A 263 -8.19 -17.98 -1.62
CA SER A 263 -7.47 -18.21 -2.88
C SER A 263 -7.36 -19.71 -3.18
N VAL A 264 -7.64 -20.09 -4.42
CA VAL A 264 -7.47 -21.44 -4.95
C VAL A 264 -6.52 -21.35 -6.13
N GLY A 265 -5.39 -22.04 -6.02
CA GLY A 265 -4.39 -22.11 -7.07
C GLY A 265 -4.18 -23.53 -7.55
N GLY A 266 -4.09 -23.70 -8.85
CA GLY A 266 -3.64 -24.95 -9.49
C GLY A 266 -2.50 -24.66 -10.44
N ASN A 267 -1.47 -25.47 -10.43
CA ASN A 267 -0.37 -25.40 -11.39
C ASN A 267 -0.11 -26.75 -12.03
N ILE A 268 0.09 -26.72 -13.35
CA ILE A 268 0.50 -27.87 -14.14
C ILE A 268 1.76 -27.45 -14.87
N GLY A 269 2.82 -28.22 -14.70
CA GLY A 269 4.09 -28.00 -15.36
C GLY A 269 4.62 -29.28 -15.96
N TYR A 270 5.44 -29.17 -17.01
CA TYR A 270 6.21 -30.26 -17.56
C TYR A 270 7.67 -29.82 -17.73
N SER A 271 8.57 -30.67 -17.24
CA SER A 271 10.03 -30.42 -17.30
C SER A 271 10.73 -31.73 -17.70
N ASP A 272 12.05 -31.71 -17.78
CA ASP A 272 12.87 -32.92 -17.98
C ASP A 272 12.64 -33.97 -16.89
N PHE A 273 12.07 -33.57 -15.73
CA PHE A 273 11.68 -34.45 -14.63
C PHE A 273 10.20 -34.84 -14.66
N GLY A 274 9.54 -34.73 -15.82
CA GLY A 274 8.16 -35.16 -16.02
C GLY A 274 7.08 -34.13 -15.65
N LEU A 275 5.87 -34.63 -15.43
CA LEU A 275 4.68 -33.86 -15.09
C LEU A 275 4.71 -33.41 -13.64
N MET A 276 4.46 -32.12 -13.41
CA MET A 276 4.29 -31.53 -12.09
C MET A 276 2.84 -31.05 -11.93
N LEU A 277 2.22 -31.41 -10.82
CA LEU A 277 0.88 -30.99 -10.46
C LEU A 277 0.94 -30.33 -9.06
N GLY A 278 0.34 -29.16 -8.92
CA GLY A 278 0.19 -28.51 -7.64
C GLY A 278 -1.23 -28.00 -7.46
N PHE A 279 -1.70 -28.08 -6.22
CA PHE A 279 -2.96 -27.52 -5.77
C PHE A 279 -2.74 -26.83 -4.44
N ASN A 280 -3.18 -25.58 -4.33
CA ASN A 280 -3.13 -24.80 -3.09
C ASN A 280 -4.50 -24.17 -2.85
N LEU A 281 -4.99 -24.32 -1.65
CA LEU A 281 -6.16 -23.61 -1.13
C LEU A 281 -5.72 -22.87 0.12
N GLN A 282 -5.99 -21.57 0.17
CA GLN A 282 -5.69 -20.76 1.33
C GLN A 282 -6.87 -19.82 1.62
N GLU A 283 -7.29 -19.77 2.86
CA GLU A 283 -8.27 -18.81 3.36
C GLU A 283 -7.61 -17.98 4.47
N GLN A 284 -7.50 -16.65 4.26
CA GLN A 284 -6.79 -15.76 5.18
C GLN A 284 -7.65 -15.24 6.32
N ASN A 285 -8.96 -15.24 6.14
CA ASN A 285 -9.91 -14.76 7.14
C ASN A 285 -10.94 -15.86 7.46
N PHE A 286 -10.45 -17.05 7.84
CA PHE A 286 -11.28 -18.23 8.06
C PHE A 286 -12.39 -17.95 9.07
N LEU A 287 -13.64 -18.07 8.63
CA LEU A 287 -14.86 -17.77 9.41
C LEU A 287 -14.88 -16.34 9.99
N GLY A 288 -14.25 -15.39 9.34
CA GLY A 288 -14.21 -14.00 9.79
C GLY A 288 -13.35 -13.74 11.03
N THR A 289 -12.54 -14.71 11.45
CA THR A 289 -11.73 -14.64 12.69
C THR A 289 -10.34 -14.04 12.48
N GLY A 290 -9.98 -13.73 11.23
CA GLY A 290 -8.62 -13.29 10.87
C GLY A 290 -7.58 -14.39 11.00
N ASN A 291 -7.99 -15.66 11.12
CA ASN A 291 -7.09 -16.80 11.09
C ASN A 291 -6.88 -17.29 9.66
N THR A 292 -5.69 -17.78 9.36
CA THR A 292 -5.38 -18.36 8.06
C THR A 292 -5.40 -19.87 8.13
N VAL A 293 -6.06 -20.51 7.17
CA VAL A 293 -6.02 -21.97 6.96
C VAL A 293 -5.50 -22.23 5.56
N GLY A 294 -4.56 -23.15 5.42
CA GLY A 294 -3.96 -23.51 4.14
C GLY A 294 -3.90 -25.03 3.94
N ILE A 295 -4.20 -25.47 2.71
CA ILE A 295 -4.02 -26.84 2.26
C ILE A 295 -3.17 -26.78 0.98
N GLY A 296 -2.10 -27.58 0.96
CA GLY A 296 -1.23 -27.69 -0.21
C GLY A 296 -1.03 -29.15 -0.60
N ILE A 297 -1.09 -29.41 -1.88
CA ILE A 297 -0.78 -30.71 -2.48
C ILE A 297 0.16 -30.43 -3.65
N ASN A 298 1.34 -31.03 -3.62
CA ASN A 298 2.30 -30.93 -4.72
C ASN A 298 2.77 -32.34 -5.08
N LYS A 299 2.68 -32.68 -6.34
CA LYS A 299 3.09 -33.98 -6.86
C LYS A 299 3.89 -33.79 -8.14
N ASN A 300 5.02 -34.43 -8.20
CA ASN A 300 5.80 -34.61 -9.41
C ASN A 300 6.29 -36.08 -9.47
N ILE A 301 7.10 -36.42 -10.47
CA ILE A 301 7.53 -37.78 -10.66
C ILE A 301 8.37 -38.37 -9.54
N TYR A 302 9.08 -37.50 -8.80
CA TYR A 302 10.01 -37.89 -7.73
C TYR A 302 9.60 -37.42 -6.33
N SER A 303 8.57 -36.58 -6.21
CA SER A 303 8.14 -36.09 -4.89
C SER A 303 6.64 -35.88 -4.82
N GLU A 304 6.09 -36.26 -3.69
CA GLU A 304 4.71 -36.05 -3.32
C GLU A 304 4.66 -35.38 -1.94
N MET A 305 3.94 -34.27 -1.84
CA MET A 305 3.85 -33.49 -0.61
C MET A 305 2.42 -33.05 -0.35
N TYR A 306 1.96 -33.30 0.87
CA TYR A 306 0.70 -32.81 1.41
C TYR A 306 1.00 -31.95 2.62
N ASN A 307 0.40 -30.78 2.73
CA ASN A 307 0.52 -29.94 3.91
C ASN A 307 -0.82 -29.34 4.31
N LEU A 308 -1.05 -29.26 5.61
CA LEU A 308 -2.14 -28.53 6.25
C LEU A 308 -1.53 -27.52 7.20
N SER A 309 -1.97 -26.27 7.12
CA SER A 309 -1.48 -25.20 7.97
C SER A 309 -2.63 -24.41 8.59
N PHE A 310 -2.40 -23.95 9.79
CA PHE A 310 -3.26 -23.03 10.53
C PHE A 310 -2.40 -21.93 11.13
N MET A 311 -2.84 -20.66 11.06
CA MET A 311 -2.15 -19.53 11.66
C MET A 311 -3.16 -18.58 12.30
N ASN A 312 -2.95 -18.30 13.59
CA ASN A 312 -3.60 -17.21 14.29
C ASN A 312 -2.61 -16.05 14.43
N PRO A 313 -2.78 -14.93 13.72
CA PRO A 313 -1.84 -13.80 13.79
C PRO A 313 -1.87 -13.04 15.13
N TYR A 314 -2.93 -13.22 15.92
CA TYR A 314 -3.14 -12.59 17.23
C TYR A 314 -3.57 -13.62 18.29
N ALA A 315 -2.72 -14.60 18.59
CA ALA A 315 -2.95 -15.54 19.68
C ALA A 315 -2.93 -14.83 21.05
N THR A 316 -2.25 -13.70 21.15
CA THR A 316 -2.27 -12.80 22.30
C THR A 316 -2.64 -11.38 21.88
N LYS A 317 -3.04 -10.54 22.84
CA LYS A 317 -3.38 -9.12 22.60
C LYS A 317 -2.20 -8.30 22.08
N ASP A 318 -0.98 -8.70 22.38
CA ASP A 318 0.26 -8.03 21.97
C ASP A 318 0.71 -8.42 20.54
N GLY A 319 -0.13 -9.17 19.79
CA GLY A 319 0.14 -9.55 18.40
C GLY A 319 1.12 -10.71 18.24
N VAL A 320 1.29 -11.55 19.27
CA VAL A 320 2.01 -12.83 19.12
C VAL A 320 1.21 -13.73 18.20
N SER A 321 1.79 -14.14 17.09
CA SER A 321 1.18 -15.13 16.20
C SER A 321 1.51 -16.55 16.65
N LEU A 322 0.54 -17.46 16.45
CA LEU A 322 0.68 -18.87 16.73
C LEU A 322 0.17 -19.66 15.52
N GLY A 323 1.02 -20.51 14.97
CA GLY A 323 0.67 -21.38 13.85
C GLY A 323 1.00 -22.83 14.12
N TYR A 324 0.32 -23.69 13.38
CA TYR A 324 0.56 -25.13 13.36
C TYR A 324 0.59 -25.60 11.91
N ASN A 325 1.46 -26.55 11.64
CA ASN A 325 1.50 -27.21 10.34
C ASN A 325 1.73 -28.72 10.51
N VAL A 326 1.09 -29.48 9.63
CA VAL A 326 1.27 -30.93 9.50
C VAL A 326 1.59 -31.18 8.05
N TYR A 327 2.60 -32.02 7.79
CA TYR A 327 2.95 -32.39 6.42
C TYR A 327 3.34 -33.87 6.31
N PHE A 328 3.12 -34.37 5.11
CA PHE A 328 3.61 -35.66 4.64
C PHE A 328 4.38 -35.41 3.36
N ARG A 329 5.59 -35.94 3.28
CA ARG A 329 6.44 -35.83 2.11
C ARG A 329 7.07 -37.16 1.78
N GLU A 330 6.94 -37.56 0.55
CA GLU A 330 7.69 -38.67 -0.05
C GLU A 330 8.63 -38.10 -1.09
N THR A 331 9.88 -38.56 -1.12
CA THR A 331 10.85 -38.15 -2.15
C THR A 331 11.64 -39.36 -2.60
N ASP A 332 11.54 -39.72 -3.87
CA ASP A 332 12.27 -40.79 -4.53
C ASP A 332 13.49 -40.25 -5.27
N TYR A 333 14.67 -40.41 -4.68
CA TYR A 333 15.92 -39.97 -5.27
C TYR A 333 16.40 -40.85 -6.42
N GLY A 334 15.84 -42.07 -6.54
CA GLY A 334 16.09 -42.98 -7.68
C GLY A 334 15.57 -42.42 -8.98
N GLU A 335 14.41 -41.80 -8.98
CA GLU A 335 13.85 -41.11 -10.17
C GLU A 335 14.68 -39.92 -10.63
N PHE A 336 15.48 -39.32 -9.72
CA PHE A 336 16.45 -38.29 -10.05
C PHE A 336 17.76 -38.84 -10.72
N ASN A 337 17.99 -40.13 -10.70
CA ASN A 337 19.28 -40.76 -11.01
C ASN A 337 20.45 -40.23 -10.16
N VAL A 338 20.17 -39.73 -8.94
CA VAL A 338 21.16 -39.20 -8.01
C VAL A 338 21.63 -40.29 -7.03
N ALA A 339 20.65 -40.97 -6.42
CA ALA A 339 20.93 -42.06 -5.49
C ALA A 339 19.70 -42.99 -5.38
N ASN A 340 19.91 -44.27 -5.21
CA ASN A 340 18.81 -45.24 -5.22
C ASN A 340 18.25 -45.44 -3.80
N TYR A 341 17.52 -44.44 -3.31
CA TYR A 341 16.78 -44.48 -2.05
C TYR A 341 15.55 -43.56 -2.09
N LEU A 342 14.57 -43.85 -1.24
CA LEU A 342 13.35 -43.10 -1.07
C LEU A 342 13.26 -42.62 0.39
N THR A 343 12.73 -41.42 0.60
CA THR A 343 12.47 -40.88 1.93
C THR A 343 11.00 -40.62 2.15
N ASN A 344 10.42 -41.11 3.24
CA ASN A 344 9.08 -40.78 3.72
C ASN A 344 9.21 -39.94 4.98
N SER A 345 8.80 -38.67 4.93
CA SER A 345 8.87 -37.72 6.04
C SER A 345 7.48 -37.29 6.47
N ASN A 346 7.20 -37.40 7.77
CA ASN A 346 5.97 -36.89 8.40
C ASN A 346 6.38 -35.87 9.46
N GLY A 347 5.80 -34.66 9.42
CA GLY A 347 6.17 -33.64 10.38
C GLY A 347 4.97 -32.91 10.98
N LEU A 348 5.18 -32.47 12.21
CA LEU A 348 4.28 -31.58 12.95
C LEU A 348 5.10 -30.39 13.44
N GLY A 349 4.68 -29.17 13.06
CA GLY A 349 5.33 -27.93 13.45
C GLY A 349 4.43 -27.02 14.26
N ALA A 350 5.04 -26.30 15.21
CA ALA A 350 4.44 -25.16 15.89
C ALA A 350 5.32 -23.94 15.68
N GLN A 351 4.71 -22.81 15.28
CA GLN A 351 5.44 -21.58 15.00
C GLN A 351 4.88 -20.42 15.81
N PHE A 352 5.77 -19.62 16.37
CA PHE A 352 5.47 -18.42 17.12
C PHE A 352 6.11 -17.24 16.43
N GLY A 353 5.39 -16.12 16.31
CA GLY A 353 5.91 -14.89 15.76
C GLY A 353 5.60 -13.72 16.67
N TYR A 354 6.60 -12.88 16.97
CA TYR A 354 6.45 -11.68 17.77
C TYR A 354 6.88 -10.45 16.99
N PRO A 355 5.96 -9.49 16.70
CA PRO A 355 6.31 -8.24 16.08
C PRO A 355 7.00 -7.33 17.11
N THR A 356 8.28 -7.03 16.92
CA THR A 356 9.02 -6.08 17.76
C THR A 356 8.80 -4.64 17.30
N SER A 357 8.43 -4.45 16.05
CA SER A 357 8.03 -3.17 15.45
C SER A 357 7.21 -3.44 14.18
N ASP A 358 6.70 -2.40 13.53
CA ASP A 358 5.96 -2.53 12.26
C ASP A 358 6.81 -3.11 11.11
N ILE A 359 8.13 -3.03 11.22
CA ILE A 359 9.09 -3.51 10.19
C ILE A 359 9.93 -4.71 10.65
N THR A 360 9.85 -5.10 11.94
CA THR A 360 10.72 -6.16 12.49
C THR A 360 9.91 -7.22 13.22
N ARG A 361 10.21 -8.48 12.91
CA ARG A 361 9.55 -9.63 13.53
C ARG A 361 10.58 -10.67 14.00
N LEU A 362 10.35 -11.25 15.14
CA LEU A 362 11.03 -12.46 15.63
C LEU A 362 10.14 -13.67 15.39
N GLY A 363 10.72 -14.76 14.97
CA GLY A 363 10.05 -16.04 14.77
C GLY A 363 10.75 -17.16 15.56
N PHE A 364 9.97 -18.05 16.09
CA PHE A 364 10.46 -19.30 16.69
C PHE A 364 9.60 -20.46 16.18
N ASN A 365 10.23 -21.46 15.56
CA ASN A 365 9.58 -22.66 15.09
C ASN A 365 10.12 -23.87 15.84
N LEU A 366 9.23 -24.77 16.22
CA LEU A 366 9.55 -26.08 16.76
C LEU A 366 8.91 -27.12 15.84
N THR A 367 9.72 -28.00 15.26
CA THR A 367 9.24 -29.02 14.31
C THR A 367 9.70 -30.39 14.74
N TYR A 368 8.76 -31.30 14.92
CA TYR A 368 9.04 -32.72 15.01
C TYR A 368 8.90 -33.34 13.62
N ASP A 369 9.89 -34.11 13.22
CA ASP A 369 9.95 -34.76 11.92
C ASP A 369 10.35 -36.23 12.14
N LYS A 370 9.60 -37.15 11.52
CA LYS A 370 9.93 -38.56 11.44
C LYS A 370 10.20 -38.90 9.99
N THR A 371 11.43 -39.26 9.69
CA THR A 371 11.87 -39.65 8.34
C THR A 371 12.24 -41.12 8.31
N ASP A 372 11.65 -41.86 7.38
CA ASP A 372 11.98 -43.27 7.06
C ASP A 372 12.74 -43.27 5.72
N ILE A 373 13.86 -43.95 5.66
CA ILE A 373 14.73 -44.08 4.49
C ILE A 373 14.65 -45.51 3.97
N ASP A 374 13.99 -45.68 2.83
CA ASP A 374 13.95 -46.93 2.09
C ASP A 374 15.10 -47.02 1.10
N VAL A 375 15.99 -47.98 1.28
CA VAL A 375 17.18 -48.18 0.47
C VAL A 375 16.87 -49.13 -0.67
N GLY A 376 17.08 -48.67 -1.92
CA GLY A 376 16.84 -49.51 -3.11
C GLY A 376 17.86 -50.65 -3.27
N THR A 377 17.75 -51.37 -4.37
CA THR A 377 18.54 -52.60 -4.61
C THR A 377 20.04 -52.37 -4.85
N LEU A 378 20.43 -51.17 -5.28
CA LEU A 378 21.84 -50.79 -5.53
C LEU A 378 22.06 -49.31 -5.05
N PRO A 379 22.04 -49.08 -3.74
CA PRO A 379 22.21 -47.74 -3.18
C PRO A 379 23.67 -47.27 -3.35
N ALA A 380 23.89 -45.94 -3.22
CA ALA A 380 25.23 -45.42 -3.01
C ALA A 380 25.84 -46.00 -1.72
N LEU A 381 27.12 -46.29 -1.71
CA LEU A 381 27.79 -46.94 -0.58
C LEU A 381 27.62 -46.13 0.71
N GLU A 382 27.72 -44.83 0.62
CA GLU A 382 27.58 -43.91 1.75
C GLU A 382 26.20 -43.97 2.39
N ILE A 383 25.14 -44.13 1.59
CA ILE A 383 23.76 -44.27 2.09
C ILE A 383 23.58 -45.65 2.76
N TYR A 384 24.09 -46.69 2.13
CA TYR A 384 24.02 -48.06 2.70
C TYR A 384 24.79 -48.13 4.04
N ASP A 385 25.98 -47.61 4.11
CA ASP A 385 26.80 -47.57 5.33
C ASP A 385 26.11 -46.73 6.42
N PHE A 386 25.54 -45.58 6.07
CA PHE A 386 24.79 -44.73 6.99
C PHE A 386 23.57 -45.48 7.57
N VAL A 387 22.72 -45.99 6.71
CA VAL A 387 21.50 -46.70 7.16
C VAL A 387 21.84 -47.99 7.93
N SER A 388 22.92 -48.69 7.55
CA SER A 388 23.36 -49.89 8.26
C SER A 388 23.92 -49.57 9.65
N ALA A 389 24.53 -48.40 9.84
CA ALA A 389 25.09 -47.98 11.13
C ALA A 389 24.06 -47.32 12.04
N GLU A 390 23.19 -46.46 11.55
CA GLU A 390 22.32 -45.59 12.32
C GLU A 390 20.84 -46.03 12.26
N GLY A 391 20.48 -46.96 11.37
CA GLY A 391 19.09 -47.37 11.12
C GLY A 391 18.46 -46.61 9.98
N ASN A 392 17.20 -46.91 9.71
CA ASN A 392 16.45 -46.29 8.58
C ASN A 392 15.36 -45.31 9.02
N ILE A 393 15.05 -45.26 10.32
CA ILE A 393 14.02 -44.35 10.88
C ILE A 393 14.72 -43.34 11.77
N PHE A 394 14.48 -42.05 11.50
CA PHE A 394 15.06 -40.93 12.24
C PHE A 394 13.95 -40.06 12.80
N GLU A 395 13.90 -39.88 14.10
CA GLU A 395 13.00 -38.95 14.79
C GLU A 395 13.78 -37.73 15.25
N THR A 396 13.41 -36.58 14.73
CA THR A 396 14.16 -35.33 14.92
C THR A 396 13.24 -34.25 15.44
N LEU A 397 13.59 -33.62 16.56
CA LEU A 397 13.00 -32.40 17.03
C LEU A 397 13.94 -31.24 16.72
N SER A 398 13.51 -30.31 15.87
CA SER A 398 14.30 -29.14 15.48
C SER A 398 13.68 -27.85 15.99
N ALA A 399 14.54 -26.92 16.43
CA ALA A 399 14.18 -25.56 16.82
C ALA A 399 14.82 -24.56 15.87
N GLN A 400 14.04 -23.62 15.38
CA GLN A 400 14.51 -22.55 14.50
C GLN A 400 14.15 -21.19 15.08
N PHE A 401 15.14 -20.31 15.15
CA PHE A 401 14.97 -18.89 15.45
C PHE A 401 15.13 -18.09 14.17
N THR A 402 14.25 -17.11 13.95
CA THR A 402 14.30 -16.22 12.78
C THR A 402 14.17 -14.78 13.24
N TRP A 403 15.04 -13.92 12.72
CA TRP A 403 14.90 -12.46 12.78
C TRP A 403 14.66 -11.94 11.37
N GLN A 404 13.60 -11.17 11.22
CA GLN A 404 13.22 -10.60 9.95
C GLN A 404 12.99 -9.09 10.08
N ARG A 405 13.55 -8.33 9.15
CA ARG A 405 13.30 -6.89 8.99
C ARG A 405 12.91 -6.59 7.54
N VAL A 406 11.76 -5.94 7.37
CA VAL A 406 11.22 -5.60 6.04
C VAL A 406 10.90 -4.11 5.99
N THR A 407 11.56 -3.40 5.07
CA THR A 407 11.33 -1.98 4.79
C THR A 407 10.83 -1.75 3.36
N LEU A 408 10.47 -2.82 2.64
CA LEU A 408 9.98 -2.75 1.27
C LEU A 408 8.68 -1.94 1.20
N ASN A 409 8.58 -1.05 0.20
CA ASN A 409 7.42 -0.18 0.01
C ASN A 409 6.17 -0.91 -0.49
N ARG A 410 6.32 -2.12 -1.07
CA ARG A 410 5.22 -2.97 -1.54
C ARG A 410 5.63 -4.44 -1.61
N GLY A 411 4.66 -5.35 -1.55
CA GLY A 411 4.91 -6.79 -1.53
C GLY A 411 5.29 -7.36 -2.90
N LEU A 412 4.64 -6.88 -3.97
CA LEU A 412 4.94 -7.29 -5.36
C LEU A 412 5.69 -6.18 -6.07
N PHE A 413 6.79 -6.55 -6.74
CA PHE A 413 7.66 -5.63 -7.50
C PHE A 413 8.06 -4.38 -6.68
N PRO A 414 8.74 -4.55 -5.53
CA PRO A 414 9.16 -3.43 -4.70
C PRO A 414 10.14 -2.54 -5.46
N THR A 415 9.97 -1.22 -5.33
CA THR A 415 10.83 -0.22 -5.96
C THR A 415 11.76 0.46 -4.97
N ALA A 416 11.49 0.35 -3.67
CA ALA A 416 12.30 0.93 -2.61
C ALA A 416 12.32 0.03 -1.36
N GLY A 417 13.43 0.07 -0.61
CA GLY A 417 13.60 -0.61 0.65
C GLY A 417 14.36 -1.92 0.56
N SER A 418 14.37 -2.68 1.66
CA SER A 418 15.08 -3.95 1.79
C SER A 418 14.33 -4.96 2.65
N SER A 419 14.61 -6.24 2.45
CA SER A 419 14.18 -7.32 3.33
C SER A 419 15.40 -8.14 3.75
N THR A 420 15.60 -8.26 5.05
CA THR A 420 16.69 -9.07 5.64
C THR A 420 16.07 -10.15 6.50
N VAL A 421 16.47 -11.39 6.28
CA VAL A 421 16.06 -12.55 7.08
C VAL A 421 17.32 -13.29 7.55
N ILE A 422 17.45 -13.45 8.86
CA ILE A 422 18.49 -14.26 9.48
C ILE A 422 17.81 -15.40 10.22
N SER A 423 18.20 -16.64 9.92
CA SER A 423 17.67 -17.79 10.61
C SER A 423 18.77 -18.72 11.12
N LEU A 424 18.55 -19.23 12.31
CA LEU A 424 19.38 -20.25 12.95
C LEU A 424 18.48 -21.43 13.33
N SER A 425 18.80 -22.60 12.85
CA SER A 425 18.10 -23.85 13.11
C SER A 425 19.06 -24.86 13.70
N THR A 426 18.61 -25.59 14.71
CA THR A 426 19.36 -26.68 15.35
C THR A 426 18.44 -27.79 15.79
N THR A 427 18.94 -29.00 15.84
CA THR A 427 18.22 -30.13 16.48
C THR A 427 18.31 -30.02 17.98
N VAL A 428 17.23 -30.46 18.65
CA VAL A 428 17.17 -30.51 20.12
C VAL A 428 17.90 -31.78 20.58
N PRO A 429 18.66 -31.73 21.71
CA PRO A 429 19.29 -32.90 22.27
C PRO A 429 18.30 -34.03 22.50
N GLY A 430 18.66 -35.26 22.10
CA GLY A 430 17.80 -36.44 22.12
C GLY A 430 17.13 -36.76 20.79
N SER A 431 17.37 -35.94 19.75
CA SER A 431 17.04 -36.27 18.35
C SER A 431 18.05 -37.29 17.80
N ASP A 432 17.60 -38.17 16.90
CA ASP A 432 18.47 -39.14 16.24
C ASP A 432 19.54 -38.49 15.34
N LEU A 433 19.17 -37.35 14.74
CA LEU A 433 20.11 -36.57 13.95
C LEU A 433 20.52 -35.27 14.69
N SER A 434 21.81 -34.95 14.60
CA SER A 434 22.37 -33.72 15.20
C SER A 434 22.97 -32.82 14.12
N TYR A 435 22.37 -31.64 13.91
CA TYR A 435 22.87 -30.64 12.97
C TYR A 435 22.50 -29.21 13.41
N TYR A 436 23.21 -28.25 12.85
CA TYR A 436 22.82 -26.87 12.89
C TYR A 436 22.86 -26.26 11.48
N ARG A 437 22.03 -25.26 11.24
CA ARG A 437 22.00 -24.52 9.98
C ARG A 437 21.83 -23.05 10.28
N SER A 438 22.65 -22.20 9.69
CA SER A 438 22.45 -20.76 9.67
C SER A 438 22.21 -20.29 8.25
N SER A 439 21.30 -19.36 8.05
CA SER A 439 21.09 -18.71 6.77
C SER A 439 20.85 -17.21 6.94
N ILE A 440 21.37 -16.46 5.97
CA ILE A 440 21.17 -15.02 5.86
C ILE A 440 20.67 -14.76 4.44
N CYS A 441 19.50 -14.14 4.34
CA CYS A 441 18.93 -13.72 3.07
C CYS A 441 18.77 -12.20 3.09
N LEU A 442 19.30 -11.53 2.07
CA LEU A 442 19.15 -10.09 1.86
C LEU A 442 18.56 -9.85 0.48
N LEU A 443 17.42 -9.20 0.46
CA LEU A 443 16.80 -8.64 -0.73
C LEU A 443 16.79 -7.12 -0.58
N TYR A 444 17.33 -6.40 -1.55
CA TYR A 444 17.26 -4.94 -1.60
C TYR A 444 16.90 -4.47 -3.00
N THR A 445 16.28 -3.29 -3.07
CA THR A 445 15.96 -2.64 -4.34
C THR A 445 17.11 -1.71 -4.71
N SER A 446 17.62 -1.84 -5.93
CA SER A 446 18.59 -0.89 -6.50
C SER A 446 17.83 0.07 -7.42
N PRO A 447 18.05 1.40 -7.32
CA PRO A 447 17.44 2.33 -8.28
C PRO A 447 17.92 1.96 -9.70
N SER A 448 16.98 1.92 -10.64
CA SER A 448 17.31 1.73 -12.05
C SER A 448 18.20 2.88 -12.52
N PRO A 449 19.15 2.66 -13.45
CA PRO A 449 19.87 3.77 -14.09
C PRO A 449 18.98 4.84 -14.71
N ARG A 450 17.72 4.52 -15.02
CA ARG A 450 16.71 5.49 -15.49
C ARG A 450 16.18 6.38 -14.37
N ASP A 451 16.11 5.87 -13.13
CA ASP A 451 15.61 6.64 -11.97
C ASP A 451 16.64 7.68 -11.50
N LEU A 452 17.93 7.46 -11.81
CA LEU A 452 19.03 8.39 -11.51
C LEU A 452 19.15 9.55 -12.53
N SER A 453 18.43 9.48 -13.64
CA SER A 453 18.46 10.52 -14.69
C SER A 453 17.38 11.59 -14.54
N THR A 454 16.49 11.47 -13.54
CA THR A 454 15.34 12.38 -13.29
C THR A 454 15.42 13.09 -11.92
N SER A 455 16.57 13.01 -11.24
CA SER A 455 16.83 13.75 -9.99
C SER A 455 17.69 15.00 -10.24
#